data_7dfbec47375a7b889560295576385728
#
_entry.id   7dfbec47375a7b889560295576385728
#
_cell.length_a   1.000
_cell.length_b   1.000
_cell.length_c   1.000
_cell.angle_alpha   90.00
_cell.angle_beta   90.00
_cell.angle_gamma   90.00
#
_symmetry.space_group_name_H-M   'P 1'
#
loop_
_entity.id
_entity.type
_entity.pdbx_description
1 polymer ?
#
loop_
_entity_poly.entity_id
_entity_poly.type
_entity_poly.pdbx_seq_one_letter_code
_entity_poly.pdbx_strand_id
1 'polypeptide(L)'
;MPEQPGKNAIEVRGVRKVFGTGENQVAALDTVSVSIRENEFFTLLGPSGCGKTTLLRLIAGFDFPTAGEILLHGQDIAPLPPFKRPVNTVFQSYALFPHMTVAQNIGFGLEMLGKPKAEIEARVAQMLKLVKMEALKARRTSQISGGQQQRVALARALAPQPKVLLLDEPLSALDYKLRKEMQIELKRLQHETGITFIFVTHDQEEALTMSDRIAVMSAGKILQVGTPRDIYDRPAERFVADFIGETNFLQGTVVSKKTGVATVKFAGDATIAAGYPEGFDPSGEVTLVVRPEHADLVPDPAKGTIAGTLSNIVYFGTDTHYHVRLEGGQDFIVRHQNSRSSPVTYATGAKVGIQFEEDAARVLKY
;
A
#
# COMPACT_ATOMS: atom_id res chain seq x y z
N MET A 1 5.02 16.82 19.43
CA MET A 1 3.78 17.61 19.39
C MET A 1 2.75 16.78 18.65
N PRO A 2 1.53 16.60 19.15
CA PRO A 2 0.50 15.94 18.36
C PRO A 2 0.22 16.84 17.13
N GLU A 3 0.42 16.28 15.94
CA GLU A 3 0.04 16.94 14.70
C GLU A 3 -1.44 17.29 14.76
N GLN A 4 -1.76 18.57 14.53
CA GLN A 4 -3.15 18.97 14.34
C GLN A 4 -3.72 18.15 13.16
N PRO A 5 -4.93 17.60 13.27
CA PRO A 5 -5.53 16.85 12.16
C PRO A 5 -5.60 17.79 10.94
N GLY A 6 -4.78 17.49 9.92
CA GLY A 6 -4.74 18.24 8.67
C GLY A 6 -6.14 18.26 8.04
N LYS A 7 -6.45 19.31 7.26
CA LYS A 7 -7.70 19.37 6.50
C LYS A 7 -7.79 18.18 5.54
N ASN A 8 -8.99 17.63 5.41
CA ASN A 8 -9.25 16.54 4.49
C ASN A 8 -9.40 17.07 3.05
N ALA A 9 -8.63 16.49 2.12
CA ALA A 9 -8.83 16.71 0.69
C ALA A 9 -10.03 15.91 0.19
N ILE A 10 -10.10 14.62 0.55
CA ILE A 10 -11.21 13.72 0.20
C ILE A 10 -11.77 13.08 1.48
N GLU A 11 -13.10 13.05 1.57
CA GLU A 11 -13.81 12.24 2.56
C GLU A 11 -14.81 11.34 1.85
N VAL A 12 -14.66 10.04 2.06
CA VAL A 12 -15.59 9.00 1.62
C VAL A 12 -16.39 8.59 2.85
N ARG A 13 -17.71 8.70 2.80
CA ARG A 13 -18.59 8.46 3.94
C ARG A 13 -19.64 7.42 3.60
N GLY A 14 -19.49 6.22 4.14
CA GLY A 14 -20.45 5.12 3.99
C GLY A 14 -20.73 4.74 2.54
N VAL A 15 -19.75 4.86 1.65
CA VAL A 15 -19.93 4.64 0.22
C VAL A 15 -20.16 3.16 -0.06
N ARG A 16 -21.25 2.88 -0.76
CA ARG A 16 -21.61 1.57 -1.29
C ARG A 16 -21.69 1.63 -2.79
N LYS A 17 -21.18 0.59 -3.46
CA LYS A 17 -21.35 0.40 -4.92
C LYS A 17 -21.75 -1.02 -5.22
N VAL A 18 -22.92 -1.15 -5.84
CA VAL A 18 -23.48 -2.43 -6.29
C VAL A 18 -23.59 -2.39 -7.80
N PHE A 19 -23.12 -3.44 -8.46
CA PHE A 19 -23.31 -3.67 -9.89
C PHE A 19 -24.34 -4.80 -10.10
N GLY A 20 -25.04 -4.78 -11.23
CA GLY A 20 -26.09 -5.75 -11.57
C GLY A 20 -27.44 -5.43 -10.93
N THR A 21 -28.44 -6.26 -11.23
CA THR A 21 -29.82 -6.14 -10.75
C THR A 21 -30.35 -7.49 -10.28
N GLY A 22 -31.27 -7.50 -9.33
CA GLY A 22 -31.88 -8.71 -8.81
C GLY A 22 -30.88 -9.66 -8.15
N GLU A 23 -30.97 -10.96 -8.46
CA GLU A 23 -30.11 -12.01 -7.87
C GLU A 23 -28.63 -11.93 -8.33
N ASN A 24 -28.33 -11.19 -9.41
CA ASN A 24 -26.99 -11.02 -9.93
C ASN A 24 -26.27 -9.77 -9.38
N GLN A 25 -26.72 -9.26 -8.25
CA GLN A 25 -26.09 -8.11 -7.61
C GLN A 25 -24.74 -8.49 -7.00
N VAL A 26 -23.71 -7.70 -7.31
CA VAL A 26 -22.37 -7.81 -6.71
C VAL A 26 -22.01 -6.48 -6.04
N ALA A 27 -21.80 -6.51 -4.75
CA ALA A 27 -21.31 -5.36 -4.00
C ALA A 27 -19.79 -5.23 -4.21
N ALA A 28 -19.39 -4.30 -5.07
CA ALA A 28 -17.96 -4.00 -5.28
C ALA A 28 -17.37 -3.15 -4.14
N LEU A 29 -18.20 -2.32 -3.48
CA LEU A 29 -17.86 -1.61 -2.24
C LEU A 29 -19.02 -1.76 -1.26
N ASP A 30 -18.67 -2.06 -0.01
CA ASP A 30 -19.62 -2.27 1.08
C ASP A 30 -19.33 -1.32 2.24
N THR A 31 -20.03 -0.18 2.24
CA THR A 31 -20.02 0.82 3.32
C THR A 31 -18.61 1.34 3.65
N VAL A 32 -17.86 1.73 2.61
CA VAL A 32 -16.50 2.23 2.73
C VAL A 32 -16.50 3.65 3.28
N SER A 33 -15.71 3.89 4.32
CA SER A 33 -15.44 5.24 4.88
C SER A 33 -13.93 5.44 5.04
N VAL A 34 -13.43 6.57 4.52
CA VAL A 34 -12.02 6.94 4.65
C VAL A 34 -11.85 8.44 4.46
N SER A 35 -10.93 9.03 5.23
CA SER A 35 -10.52 10.43 5.07
C SER A 35 -9.08 10.49 4.58
N ILE A 36 -8.84 11.22 3.49
CA ILE A 36 -7.55 11.46 2.87
C ILE A 36 -7.19 12.92 3.08
N ARG A 37 -6.02 13.19 3.66
CA ARG A 37 -5.59 14.54 4.05
C ARG A 37 -5.07 15.33 2.85
N GLU A 38 -5.05 16.65 2.98
CA GLU A 38 -4.37 17.51 2.00
C GLU A 38 -2.87 17.22 1.96
N ASN A 39 -2.29 17.29 0.78
CA ASN A 39 -0.86 17.06 0.51
C ASN A 39 -0.33 15.67 0.92
N GLU A 40 -1.22 14.67 1.02
CA GLU A 40 -0.89 13.30 1.39
C GLU A 40 -0.65 12.43 0.15
N PHE A 41 0.33 11.54 0.23
CA PHE A 41 0.45 10.40 -0.70
C PHE A 41 -0.30 9.22 -0.08
N PHE A 42 -1.54 9.03 -0.48
CA PHE A 42 -2.44 8.02 0.08
C PHE A 42 -2.58 6.82 -0.87
N THR A 43 -2.37 5.62 -0.36
CA THR A 43 -2.43 4.40 -1.17
C THR A 43 -3.63 3.51 -0.81
N LEU A 44 -4.37 3.08 -1.83
CA LEU A 44 -5.33 1.99 -1.75
C LEU A 44 -4.61 0.70 -2.15
N LEU A 45 -4.40 -0.21 -1.21
CA LEU A 45 -3.67 -1.45 -1.38
C LEU A 45 -4.59 -2.66 -1.15
N GLY A 46 -4.43 -3.72 -1.93
CA GLY A 46 -5.20 -4.96 -1.76
C GLY A 46 -5.15 -5.85 -2.99
N PRO A 47 -5.68 -7.07 -2.93
CA PRO A 47 -5.71 -8.00 -4.05
C PRO A 47 -6.57 -7.49 -5.21
N SER A 48 -6.43 -8.12 -6.38
CA SER A 48 -7.25 -7.81 -7.54
C SER A 48 -8.74 -8.06 -7.23
N GLY A 49 -9.60 -7.16 -7.72
CA GLY A 49 -11.06 -7.27 -7.51
C GLY A 49 -11.58 -6.85 -6.14
N CYS A 50 -10.75 -6.37 -5.20
CA CYS A 50 -11.22 -5.95 -3.88
C CYS A 50 -11.91 -4.56 -3.82
N GLY A 51 -12.05 -3.86 -4.96
CA GLY A 51 -12.79 -2.59 -5.03
C GLY A 51 -11.94 -1.33 -5.16
N LYS A 52 -10.60 -1.38 -5.18
CA LYS A 52 -9.70 -0.20 -5.26
C LYS A 52 -10.00 0.70 -6.46
N THR A 53 -9.94 0.15 -7.66
CA THR A 53 -10.26 0.87 -8.91
C THR A 53 -11.70 1.35 -8.92
N THR A 54 -12.65 0.60 -8.34
CA THR A 54 -14.03 1.05 -8.20
C THR A 54 -14.11 2.32 -7.35
N LEU A 55 -13.46 2.34 -6.17
CA LEU A 55 -13.44 3.53 -5.32
C LEU A 55 -12.77 4.71 -6.05
N LEU A 56 -11.64 4.48 -6.72
CA LEU A 56 -10.97 5.51 -7.51
C LEU A 56 -11.89 6.08 -8.61
N ARG A 57 -12.63 5.22 -9.35
CA ARG A 57 -13.58 5.63 -10.39
C ARG A 57 -14.75 6.44 -9.84
N LEU A 58 -15.23 6.13 -8.62
CA LEU A 58 -16.24 6.91 -7.93
C LEU A 58 -15.72 8.31 -7.57
N ILE A 59 -14.48 8.43 -7.08
CA ILE A 59 -13.85 9.73 -6.80
C ILE A 59 -13.62 10.52 -8.10
N ALA A 60 -13.22 9.85 -9.17
CA ALA A 60 -13.01 10.45 -10.49
C ALA A 60 -14.32 10.90 -11.18
N GLY A 61 -15.47 10.33 -10.80
CA GLY A 61 -16.77 10.59 -11.42
C GLY A 61 -17.06 9.75 -12.67
N PHE A 62 -16.28 8.71 -12.93
CA PHE A 62 -16.55 7.75 -14.02
C PHE A 62 -17.65 6.74 -13.65
N ASP A 63 -17.96 6.68 -12.36
CA ASP A 63 -19.05 5.89 -11.78
C ASP A 63 -19.72 6.70 -10.66
N PHE A 64 -20.94 6.30 -10.27
CA PHE A 64 -21.72 6.92 -9.19
C PHE A 64 -21.92 5.93 -8.05
N PRO A 65 -21.84 6.35 -6.79
CA PRO A 65 -22.13 5.49 -5.65
C PRO A 65 -23.60 5.09 -5.65
N THR A 66 -23.89 3.87 -5.16
CA THR A 66 -25.26 3.42 -4.91
C THR A 66 -25.82 4.05 -3.64
N ALA A 67 -24.95 4.31 -2.66
CA ALA A 67 -25.27 5.04 -1.41
C ALA A 67 -23.99 5.66 -0.84
N GLY A 68 -24.14 6.60 0.09
CA GLY A 68 -23.04 7.32 0.72
C GLY A 68 -22.64 8.59 -0.03
N GLU A 69 -21.61 9.28 0.48
CA GLU A 69 -21.18 10.59 0.03
C GLU A 69 -19.68 10.59 -0.27
N ILE A 70 -19.26 11.41 -1.23
CA ILE A 70 -17.84 11.67 -1.55
C ILE A 70 -17.64 13.19 -1.53
N LEU A 71 -16.91 13.66 -0.54
CA LEU A 71 -16.64 15.08 -0.37
C LEU A 71 -15.21 15.41 -0.82
N LEU A 72 -15.05 16.51 -1.54
CA LEU A 72 -13.77 17.15 -1.85
C LEU A 72 -13.72 18.50 -1.15
N HIS A 73 -12.79 18.68 -0.21
CA HIS A 73 -12.74 19.88 0.67
C HIS A 73 -14.11 20.24 1.26
N GLY A 74 -14.87 19.26 1.72
CA GLY A 74 -16.19 19.43 2.32
C GLY A 74 -17.35 19.63 1.34
N GLN A 75 -17.11 19.68 0.04
CA GLN A 75 -18.15 19.80 -1.00
C GLN A 75 -18.46 18.42 -1.60
N ASP A 76 -19.72 18.04 -1.66
CA ASP A 76 -20.13 16.77 -2.28
C ASP A 76 -19.89 16.81 -3.80
N ILE A 77 -19.03 15.90 -4.25
CA ILE A 77 -18.71 15.72 -5.66
C ILE A 77 -19.39 14.48 -6.27
N ALA A 78 -20.08 13.67 -5.48
CA ALA A 78 -20.71 12.45 -5.97
C ALA A 78 -21.65 12.67 -7.17
N PRO A 79 -22.51 13.72 -7.19
CA PRO A 79 -23.40 13.98 -8.33
C PRO A 79 -22.71 14.64 -9.52
N LEU A 80 -21.45 15.10 -9.41
CA LEU A 80 -20.76 15.84 -10.46
C LEU A 80 -20.16 14.89 -11.50
N PRO A 81 -20.27 15.22 -12.82
CA PRO A 81 -19.58 14.49 -13.86
C PRO A 81 -18.05 14.74 -13.80
N PRO A 82 -17.21 13.87 -14.43
CA PRO A 82 -15.75 13.92 -14.31
C PRO A 82 -15.15 15.29 -14.63
N PHE A 83 -15.61 15.94 -15.71
CA PHE A 83 -15.07 17.22 -16.17
C PHE A 83 -15.38 18.43 -15.27
N LYS A 84 -16.29 18.28 -14.30
CA LYS A 84 -16.60 19.32 -13.27
C LYS A 84 -15.87 19.07 -11.95
N ARG A 85 -15.20 17.94 -11.80
CA ARG A 85 -14.44 17.63 -10.59
C ARG A 85 -13.02 18.16 -10.71
N PRO A 86 -12.49 18.86 -9.72
CA PRO A 86 -11.09 19.33 -9.73
C PRO A 86 -10.12 18.19 -9.37
N VAL A 87 -10.32 17.03 -9.97
CA VAL A 87 -9.48 15.83 -9.85
C VAL A 87 -9.08 15.36 -11.25
N ASN A 88 -7.88 14.83 -11.39
CA ASN A 88 -7.41 14.23 -12.64
C ASN A 88 -6.94 12.81 -12.41
N THR A 89 -7.02 11.98 -13.46
CA THR A 89 -6.65 10.55 -13.39
C THR A 89 -5.55 10.22 -14.38
N VAL A 90 -4.55 9.47 -13.91
CA VAL A 90 -3.61 8.74 -14.75
C VAL A 90 -4.01 7.27 -14.73
N PHE A 91 -4.34 6.73 -15.89
CA PHE A 91 -4.76 5.35 -16.06
C PHE A 91 -3.55 4.41 -16.21
N GLN A 92 -3.74 3.14 -15.96
CA GLN A 92 -2.73 2.09 -16.11
C GLN A 92 -2.09 2.07 -17.53
N SER A 93 -2.87 2.31 -18.58
CA SER A 93 -2.40 2.39 -19.96
C SER A 93 -1.86 3.76 -20.37
N TYR A 94 -1.77 4.71 -19.41
CA TYR A 94 -1.42 6.12 -19.62
C TYR A 94 -2.39 6.91 -20.51
N ALA A 95 -3.14 6.25 -21.40
CA ALA A 95 -4.14 6.82 -22.31
C ALA A 95 -3.64 8.09 -23.05
N LEU A 96 -2.38 8.07 -23.51
CA LEU A 96 -1.82 9.17 -24.31
C LEU A 96 -2.42 9.19 -25.72
N PHE A 97 -2.58 10.38 -26.29
CA PHE A 97 -3.03 10.56 -27.66
C PHE A 97 -1.86 10.24 -28.62
N PRO A 98 -1.92 9.14 -29.40
CA PRO A 98 -0.77 8.67 -30.17
C PRO A 98 -0.43 9.56 -31.36
N HIS A 99 -1.39 10.32 -31.87
CA HIS A 99 -1.24 11.26 -32.99
C HIS A 99 -0.67 12.62 -32.58
N MET A 100 -0.64 12.92 -31.27
CA MET A 100 -0.16 14.16 -30.70
C MET A 100 1.31 14.06 -30.27
N THR A 101 2.00 15.19 -30.27
CA THR A 101 3.32 15.34 -29.66
C THR A 101 3.25 15.34 -28.14
N VAL A 102 4.40 15.21 -27.49
CA VAL A 102 4.52 15.34 -26.01
C VAL A 102 3.92 16.66 -25.52
N ALA A 103 4.28 17.80 -26.16
CA ALA A 103 3.76 19.11 -25.78
C ALA A 103 2.24 19.22 -25.97
N GLN A 104 1.71 18.71 -27.07
CA GLN A 104 0.26 18.69 -27.35
C GLN A 104 -0.50 17.82 -26.35
N ASN A 105 0.01 16.65 -26.01
CA ASN A 105 -0.60 15.82 -24.95
C ASN A 105 -0.71 16.58 -23.64
N ILE A 106 0.37 17.27 -23.21
CA ILE A 106 0.38 18.02 -21.95
C ILE A 106 -0.60 19.21 -22.01
N GLY A 107 -0.66 19.92 -23.13
CA GLY A 107 -1.52 21.09 -23.32
C GLY A 107 -3.00 20.77 -23.49
N PHE A 108 -3.35 19.56 -23.92
CA PHE A 108 -4.70 19.18 -24.35
C PHE A 108 -5.80 19.56 -23.34
N GLY A 109 -5.61 19.24 -22.05
CA GLY A 109 -6.60 19.57 -21.02
C GLY A 109 -6.84 21.08 -20.86
N LEU A 110 -5.79 21.89 -21.04
CA LEU A 110 -5.89 23.35 -20.96
C LEU A 110 -6.60 23.94 -22.21
N GLU A 111 -6.39 23.34 -23.39
CA GLU A 111 -7.12 23.69 -24.62
C GLU A 111 -8.61 23.43 -24.47
N MET A 112 -8.98 22.26 -23.89
CA MET A 112 -10.40 21.92 -23.64
C MET A 112 -11.05 22.84 -22.59
N LEU A 113 -10.26 23.42 -21.68
CA LEU A 113 -10.71 24.44 -20.72
C LEU A 113 -10.78 25.85 -21.34
N GLY A 114 -10.47 26.01 -22.64
CA GLY A 114 -10.51 27.28 -23.34
C GLY A 114 -9.44 28.29 -22.90
N LYS A 115 -8.30 27.81 -22.36
CA LYS A 115 -7.23 28.69 -21.89
C LYS A 115 -6.55 29.42 -23.07
N PRO A 116 -6.08 30.67 -22.88
CA PRO A 116 -5.32 31.38 -23.89
C PRO A 116 -4.04 30.63 -24.28
N LYS A 117 -3.67 30.69 -25.56
CA LYS A 117 -2.50 29.97 -26.12
C LYS A 117 -1.21 30.26 -25.34
N ALA A 118 -0.99 31.53 -24.96
CA ALA A 118 0.22 31.92 -24.20
C ALA A 118 0.25 31.27 -22.80
N GLU A 119 -0.91 31.13 -22.12
CA GLU A 119 -1.03 30.44 -20.83
C GLU A 119 -0.72 28.94 -21.01
N ILE A 120 -1.25 28.32 -22.08
CA ILE A 120 -1.00 26.90 -22.40
C ILE A 120 0.48 26.67 -22.63
N GLU A 121 1.12 27.48 -23.50
CA GLU A 121 2.54 27.35 -23.82
C GLU A 121 3.43 27.50 -22.57
N ALA A 122 3.16 28.49 -21.73
CA ALA A 122 3.88 28.70 -20.48
C ALA A 122 3.71 27.51 -19.52
N ARG A 123 2.49 27.00 -19.38
CA ARG A 123 2.20 25.87 -18.50
C ARG A 123 2.81 24.56 -19.02
N VAL A 124 2.75 24.30 -20.33
CA VAL A 124 3.40 23.18 -20.97
C VAL A 124 4.92 23.21 -20.75
N ALA A 125 5.57 24.38 -20.92
CA ALA A 125 6.99 24.53 -20.65
C ALA A 125 7.35 24.21 -19.17
N GLN A 126 6.53 24.69 -18.24
CA GLN A 126 6.69 24.38 -16.82
C GLN A 126 6.56 22.88 -16.54
N MET A 127 5.56 22.22 -17.11
CA MET A 127 5.34 20.78 -16.93
C MET A 127 6.46 19.94 -17.55
N LEU A 128 6.93 20.31 -18.76
CA LEU A 128 8.07 19.64 -19.39
C LEU A 128 9.33 19.71 -18.50
N LYS A 129 9.61 20.88 -17.91
CA LYS A 129 10.72 21.05 -16.97
C LYS A 129 10.54 20.19 -15.73
N LEU A 130 9.32 20.17 -15.15
CA LEU A 130 8.98 19.39 -13.95
C LEU A 130 9.28 17.88 -14.14
N VAL A 131 8.93 17.33 -15.33
CA VAL A 131 9.13 15.91 -15.63
C VAL A 131 10.41 15.62 -16.43
N LYS A 132 11.28 16.63 -16.64
CA LYS A 132 12.58 16.53 -17.36
C LYS A 132 12.44 16.01 -18.81
N MET A 133 11.48 16.57 -19.57
CA MET A 133 11.13 16.13 -20.91
C MET A 133 11.26 17.24 -21.96
N GLU A 134 11.94 18.35 -21.68
CA GLU A 134 12.04 19.53 -22.57
C GLU A 134 12.59 19.19 -23.97
N ALA A 135 13.63 18.34 -24.01
CA ALA A 135 14.27 17.93 -25.26
C ALA A 135 13.35 17.07 -26.17
N LEU A 136 12.27 16.51 -25.61
CA LEU A 136 11.37 15.59 -26.30
C LEU A 136 10.02 16.22 -26.64
N LYS A 137 9.83 17.52 -26.42
CA LYS A 137 8.55 18.22 -26.56
C LYS A 137 7.87 18.04 -27.91
N ALA A 138 8.64 17.95 -29.01
CA ALA A 138 8.14 17.80 -30.36
C ALA A 138 7.98 16.33 -30.82
N ARG A 139 8.44 15.35 -30.04
CA ARG A 139 8.29 13.93 -30.39
C ARG A 139 6.87 13.45 -30.19
N ARG A 140 6.45 12.47 -31.01
CA ARG A 140 5.19 11.74 -30.79
C ARG A 140 5.35 10.72 -29.67
N THR A 141 4.25 10.34 -29.03
CA THR A 141 4.26 9.38 -27.90
C THR A 141 4.78 7.99 -28.29
N SER A 142 4.63 7.59 -29.56
CA SER A 142 5.20 6.34 -30.10
C SER A 142 6.73 6.33 -30.24
N GLN A 143 7.37 7.50 -30.12
CA GLN A 143 8.82 7.67 -30.27
C GLN A 143 9.56 7.79 -28.91
N ILE A 144 8.87 7.53 -27.82
CA ILE A 144 9.41 7.64 -26.45
C ILE A 144 9.19 6.33 -25.69
N SER A 145 10.05 6.07 -24.69
CA SER A 145 9.97 4.86 -23.85
C SER A 145 8.75 4.86 -22.92
N GLY A 146 8.38 3.69 -22.39
CA GLY A 146 7.25 3.54 -21.46
C GLY A 146 7.35 4.47 -20.23
N GLY A 147 8.52 4.60 -19.60
CA GLY A 147 8.72 5.54 -18.49
C GLY A 147 8.62 7.01 -18.92
N GLN A 148 9.03 7.34 -20.16
CA GLN A 148 8.82 8.67 -20.72
C GLN A 148 7.33 8.93 -21.01
N GLN A 149 6.60 7.92 -21.51
CA GLN A 149 5.14 8.01 -21.68
C GLN A 149 4.42 8.26 -20.36
N GLN A 150 4.83 7.58 -19.29
CA GLN A 150 4.30 7.81 -17.95
C GLN A 150 4.54 9.24 -17.47
N ARG A 151 5.76 9.77 -17.62
CA ARG A 151 6.08 11.17 -17.29
C ARG A 151 5.21 12.16 -18.07
N VAL A 152 4.95 11.90 -19.34
CA VAL A 152 4.03 12.73 -20.14
C VAL A 152 2.60 12.64 -19.63
N ALA A 153 2.12 11.46 -19.26
CA ALA A 153 0.77 11.28 -18.68
C ALA A 153 0.62 12.02 -17.34
N LEU A 154 1.64 11.96 -16.49
CA LEU A 154 1.69 12.73 -15.24
C LEU A 154 1.67 14.24 -15.50
N ALA A 155 2.53 14.72 -16.41
CA ALA A 155 2.57 16.13 -16.80
C ALA A 155 1.23 16.61 -17.37
N ARG A 156 0.57 15.81 -18.21
CA ARG A 156 -0.78 16.10 -18.75
C ARG A 156 -1.81 16.20 -17.64
N ALA A 157 -1.77 15.28 -16.66
CA ALA A 157 -2.72 15.28 -15.57
C ALA A 157 -2.48 16.43 -14.58
N LEU A 158 -1.23 16.87 -14.40
CA LEU A 158 -0.85 17.98 -13.51
C LEU A 158 -1.02 19.36 -14.17
N ALA A 159 -1.04 19.45 -15.52
CA ALA A 159 -1.11 20.71 -16.24
C ALA A 159 -2.33 21.58 -15.83
N PRO A 160 -3.56 21.04 -15.68
CA PRO A 160 -4.73 21.80 -15.26
C PRO A 160 -4.77 22.17 -13.75
N GLN A 161 -3.75 21.84 -12.98
CA GLN A 161 -3.65 22.10 -11.53
C GLN A 161 -4.79 21.49 -10.72
N PRO A 162 -4.98 20.16 -10.77
CA PRO A 162 -6.00 19.50 -9.98
C PRO A 162 -5.75 19.65 -8.47
N LYS A 163 -6.80 19.53 -7.67
CA LYS A 163 -6.69 19.45 -6.20
C LYS A 163 -6.20 18.06 -5.75
N VAL A 164 -6.59 17.03 -6.49
CA VAL A 164 -6.23 15.65 -6.21
C VAL A 164 -5.82 14.96 -7.53
N LEU A 165 -4.74 14.19 -7.50
CA LEU A 165 -4.30 13.34 -8.60
C LEU A 165 -4.59 11.87 -8.26
N LEU A 166 -5.32 11.20 -9.13
CA LEU A 166 -5.68 9.81 -9.02
C LEU A 166 -4.76 8.97 -9.93
N LEU A 167 -4.18 7.91 -9.39
CA LEU A 167 -3.20 7.06 -10.09
C LEU A 167 -3.68 5.61 -10.02
N ASP A 168 -4.15 5.06 -11.14
CA ASP A 168 -4.68 3.70 -11.24
C ASP A 168 -3.60 2.75 -11.74
N GLU A 169 -2.91 2.04 -10.87
CA GLU A 169 -1.82 1.10 -11.12
C GLU A 169 -0.75 1.62 -12.12
N PRO A 170 -0.24 2.85 -11.97
CA PRO A 170 0.56 3.49 -13.00
C PRO A 170 1.94 2.85 -13.22
N LEU A 171 2.41 1.99 -12.30
CA LEU A 171 3.74 1.36 -12.34
C LEU A 171 3.70 -0.09 -12.83
N SER A 172 2.52 -0.68 -13.00
CA SER A 172 2.34 -2.12 -13.26
C SER A 172 2.95 -2.61 -14.58
N ALA A 173 3.03 -1.74 -15.60
CA ALA A 173 3.57 -2.08 -16.93
C ALA A 173 5.08 -1.87 -17.07
N LEU A 174 5.77 -1.43 -16.00
CA LEU A 174 7.21 -1.12 -16.02
C LEU A 174 8.06 -2.29 -15.55
N ASP A 175 9.26 -2.43 -16.14
CA ASP A 175 10.29 -3.31 -15.62
C ASP A 175 10.77 -2.86 -14.22
N TYR A 176 11.44 -3.75 -13.49
CA TYR A 176 11.84 -3.51 -12.10
C TYR A 176 12.68 -2.25 -11.90
N LYS A 177 13.70 -2.02 -12.77
CA LYS A 177 14.60 -0.87 -12.63
C LYS A 177 13.85 0.44 -12.86
N LEU A 178 13.09 0.50 -13.94
CA LEU A 178 12.29 1.68 -14.29
C LEU A 178 11.20 1.96 -13.26
N ARG A 179 10.59 0.90 -12.69
CA ARG A 179 9.61 1.02 -11.61
C ARG A 179 10.22 1.71 -10.38
N LYS A 180 11.43 1.30 -9.94
CA LYS A 180 12.14 1.96 -8.83
C LYS A 180 12.45 3.43 -9.10
N GLU A 181 12.91 3.75 -10.29
CA GLU A 181 13.15 5.15 -10.70
C GLU A 181 11.86 5.98 -10.66
N MET A 182 10.74 5.40 -11.12
CA MET A 182 9.44 6.09 -11.14
C MET A 182 8.79 6.23 -9.77
N GLN A 183 9.03 5.31 -8.83
CA GLN A 183 8.61 5.45 -7.43
C GLN A 183 9.22 6.72 -6.82
N ILE A 184 10.53 6.90 -6.98
CA ILE A 184 11.26 8.09 -6.49
C ILE A 184 10.71 9.36 -7.17
N GLU A 185 10.47 9.30 -8.48
CA GLU A 185 9.97 10.44 -9.25
C GLU A 185 8.54 10.84 -8.85
N LEU A 186 7.65 9.88 -8.60
CA LEU A 186 6.28 10.14 -8.13
C LEU A 186 6.28 10.82 -6.76
N LYS A 187 7.08 10.33 -5.81
CA LYS A 187 7.20 10.95 -4.48
C LYS A 187 7.78 12.37 -4.58
N ARG A 188 8.78 12.58 -5.44
CA ARG A 188 9.35 13.91 -5.72
C ARG A 188 8.27 14.85 -6.29
N LEU A 189 7.52 14.41 -7.30
CA LEU A 189 6.47 15.21 -7.93
C LEU A 189 5.36 15.57 -6.94
N GLN A 190 4.94 14.65 -6.09
CA GLN A 190 3.94 14.92 -5.07
C GLN A 190 4.44 16.02 -4.10
N HIS A 191 5.69 15.89 -3.62
CA HIS A 191 6.28 16.88 -2.72
C HIS A 191 6.45 18.26 -3.36
N GLU A 192 6.94 18.32 -4.62
CA GLU A 192 7.17 19.59 -5.34
C GLU A 192 5.87 20.30 -5.71
N THR A 193 4.80 19.54 -5.99
CA THR A 193 3.51 20.12 -6.38
C THR A 193 2.61 20.45 -5.19
N GLY A 194 2.80 19.80 -4.04
CA GLY A 194 1.95 19.90 -2.87
C GLY A 194 0.52 19.41 -3.12
N ILE A 195 0.30 18.57 -4.14
CA ILE A 195 -1.03 18.03 -4.50
C ILE A 195 -1.24 16.70 -3.76
N THR A 196 -2.48 16.44 -3.34
CA THR A 196 -2.85 15.13 -2.77
C THR A 196 -2.85 14.06 -3.87
N PHE A 197 -2.11 12.97 -3.65
CA PHE A 197 -2.08 11.82 -4.56
C PHE A 197 -2.86 10.65 -3.94
N ILE A 198 -3.76 10.05 -4.73
CA ILE A 198 -4.42 8.79 -4.39
C ILE A 198 -3.91 7.74 -5.37
N PHE A 199 -3.18 6.79 -4.84
CA PHE A 199 -2.47 5.77 -5.60
C PHE A 199 -3.10 4.40 -5.39
N VAL A 200 -3.39 3.69 -6.47
CA VAL A 200 -3.90 2.32 -6.43
C VAL A 200 -2.78 1.37 -6.83
N THR A 201 -2.55 0.36 -6.03
CA THR A 201 -1.62 -0.72 -6.36
C THR A 201 -2.04 -2.04 -5.69
N HIS A 202 -1.51 -3.14 -6.19
CA HIS A 202 -1.51 -4.45 -5.53
C HIS A 202 -0.10 -4.84 -5.05
N ASP A 203 0.90 -4.00 -5.31
CA ASP A 203 2.29 -4.21 -4.91
C ASP A 203 2.54 -3.61 -3.53
N GLN A 204 2.93 -4.47 -2.59
CA GLN A 204 3.17 -4.08 -1.19
C GLN A 204 4.39 -3.17 -1.06
N GLU A 205 5.44 -3.42 -1.84
CA GLU A 205 6.65 -2.62 -1.79
C GLU A 205 6.40 -1.19 -2.24
N GLU A 206 5.58 -1.00 -3.29
CA GLU A 206 5.15 0.33 -3.74
C GLU A 206 4.41 1.06 -2.61
N ALA A 207 3.45 0.39 -1.98
CA ALA A 207 2.66 0.99 -0.90
C ALA A 207 3.53 1.36 0.31
N LEU A 208 4.40 0.47 0.76
CA LEU A 208 5.25 0.70 1.94
C LEU A 208 6.30 1.80 1.72
N THR A 209 6.83 1.93 0.48
CA THR A 209 7.94 2.86 0.20
C THR A 209 7.49 4.28 -0.14
N MET A 210 6.28 4.44 -0.72
CA MET A 210 5.85 5.75 -1.23
C MET A 210 4.81 6.45 -0.36
N SER A 211 4.03 5.71 0.42
CA SER A 211 2.83 6.26 1.07
C SER A 211 3.14 6.98 2.37
N ASP A 212 2.37 8.02 2.64
CA ASP A 212 2.26 8.59 3.98
C ASP A 212 1.26 7.78 4.81
N ARG A 213 0.15 7.32 4.17
CA ARG A 213 -0.80 6.37 4.75
C ARG A 213 -1.30 5.40 3.69
N ILE A 214 -1.64 4.20 4.15
CA ILE A 214 -2.14 3.08 3.33
C ILE A 214 -3.51 2.66 3.87
N ALA A 215 -4.48 2.47 2.97
CA ALA A 215 -5.71 1.76 3.26
C ALA A 215 -5.63 0.35 2.65
N VAL A 216 -5.62 -0.66 3.51
CA VAL A 216 -5.67 -2.06 3.06
C VAL A 216 -7.12 -2.46 2.82
N MET A 217 -7.41 -2.90 1.60
CA MET A 217 -8.75 -3.27 1.16
C MET A 217 -8.87 -4.77 0.88
N SER A 218 -10.00 -5.36 1.27
CA SER A 218 -10.39 -6.72 0.92
C SER A 218 -11.91 -6.82 0.80
N ALA A 219 -12.40 -7.58 -0.18
CA ALA A 219 -13.82 -7.86 -0.37
C ALA A 219 -14.74 -6.62 -0.29
N GLY A 220 -14.31 -5.51 -0.91
CA GLY A 220 -15.10 -4.27 -0.94
C GLY A 220 -15.07 -3.43 0.33
N LYS A 221 -14.23 -3.78 1.31
CA LYS A 221 -14.10 -3.07 2.59
C LYS A 221 -12.68 -2.57 2.81
N ILE A 222 -12.53 -1.53 3.62
CA ILE A 222 -11.25 -1.12 4.20
C ILE A 222 -11.11 -1.83 5.54
N LEU A 223 -10.04 -2.62 5.69
CA LEU A 223 -9.74 -3.38 6.90
C LEU A 223 -8.89 -2.58 7.88
N GLN A 224 -7.93 -1.83 7.36
CA GLN A 224 -7.03 -1.01 8.17
C GLN A 224 -6.56 0.21 7.39
N VAL A 225 -6.41 1.34 8.09
CA VAL A 225 -5.75 2.55 7.57
C VAL A 225 -4.67 2.96 8.58
N GLY A 226 -3.45 3.16 8.10
CA GLY A 226 -2.33 3.55 8.94
C GLY A 226 -1.12 4.00 8.14
N THR A 227 -0.05 4.42 8.84
CA THR A 227 1.26 4.62 8.22
C THR A 227 1.83 3.28 7.71
N PRO A 228 2.82 3.27 6.81
CA PRO A 228 3.48 2.03 6.41
C PRO A 228 3.92 1.16 7.59
N ARG A 229 4.47 1.77 8.65
CA ARG A 229 4.85 1.07 9.88
C ARG A 229 3.64 0.47 10.62
N ASP A 230 2.54 1.21 10.75
CA ASP A 230 1.35 0.69 11.42
C ASP A 230 0.79 -0.53 10.70
N ILE A 231 0.80 -0.51 9.36
CA ILE A 231 0.31 -1.62 8.53
C ILE A 231 1.22 -2.85 8.64
N TYR A 232 2.56 -2.65 8.66
CA TYR A 232 3.54 -3.73 8.71
C TYR A 232 3.74 -4.29 10.11
N ASP A 233 4.03 -3.41 11.10
CA ASP A 233 4.40 -3.80 12.45
C ASP A 233 3.17 -4.07 13.34
N ARG A 234 2.00 -3.49 12.99
CA ARG A 234 0.78 -3.52 13.81
C ARG A 234 -0.46 -3.90 13.00
N PRO A 235 -0.44 -5.05 12.31
CA PRO A 235 -1.62 -5.50 11.58
C PRO A 235 -2.81 -5.69 12.53
N ALA A 236 -3.99 -5.20 12.13
CA ALA A 236 -5.20 -5.29 12.94
C ALA A 236 -5.88 -6.66 12.84
N GLU A 237 -5.74 -7.32 11.68
CA GLU A 237 -6.43 -8.57 11.34
C GLU A 237 -5.46 -9.54 10.65
N ARG A 238 -5.80 -10.83 10.70
CA ARG A 238 -5.02 -11.88 10.06
C ARG A 238 -4.78 -11.63 8.56
N PHE A 239 -5.81 -11.18 7.84
CA PHE A 239 -5.67 -10.85 6.42
C PHE A 239 -4.59 -9.79 6.18
N VAL A 240 -4.56 -8.72 6.97
CA VAL A 240 -3.55 -7.65 6.82
C VAL A 240 -2.15 -8.19 7.08
N ALA A 241 -2.00 -9.00 8.14
CA ALA A 241 -0.72 -9.61 8.49
C ALA A 241 -0.19 -10.55 7.39
N ASP A 242 -1.07 -11.37 6.82
CA ASP A 242 -0.75 -12.34 5.76
C ASP A 242 -0.50 -11.68 4.40
N PHE A 243 -1.28 -10.64 4.10
CA PHE A 243 -1.17 -9.92 2.83
C PHE A 243 0.06 -9.02 2.77
N ILE A 244 0.55 -8.49 3.90
CA ILE A 244 1.67 -7.55 3.95
C ILE A 244 2.94 -8.27 4.44
N GLY A 245 3.79 -8.66 3.51
CA GLY A 245 5.05 -9.33 3.81
C GLY A 245 4.88 -10.79 4.30
N GLU A 246 5.99 -11.45 4.52
CA GLU A 246 6.00 -12.78 5.12
C GLU A 246 5.67 -12.73 6.62
N THR A 247 5.02 -13.76 7.10
CA THR A 247 4.49 -13.77 8.49
C THR A 247 4.43 -15.18 9.04
N ASN A 248 4.84 -15.34 10.31
CA ASN A 248 4.61 -16.53 11.10
C ASN A 248 3.33 -16.37 11.92
N PHE A 249 2.43 -17.35 11.85
CA PHE A 249 1.25 -17.43 12.69
C PHE A 249 1.43 -18.52 13.74
N LEU A 250 1.30 -18.18 15.02
CA LEU A 250 1.34 -19.11 16.14
C LEU A 250 -0.01 -19.12 16.85
N GLN A 251 -0.49 -20.31 17.19
CA GLN A 251 -1.68 -20.47 18.02
C GLN A 251 -1.27 -20.55 19.50
N GLY A 252 -1.96 -19.83 20.35
CA GLY A 252 -1.66 -19.84 21.77
C GLY A 252 -2.87 -19.47 22.64
N THR A 253 -2.69 -19.58 23.93
CA THR A 253 -3.75 -19.27 24.93
C THR A 253 -3.28 -18.12 25.82
N VAL A 254 -4.11 -17.12 25.98
CA VAL A 254 -3.84 -15.99 26.89
C VAL A 254 -3.82 -16.48 28.36
N VAL A 255 -2.69 -16.29 29.03
CA VAL A 255 -2.53 -16.67 30.46
C VAL A 255 -2.58 -15.47 31.40
N SER A 256 -2.18 -14.28 30.94
CA SER A 256 -2.29 -13.04 31.70
C SER A 256 -2.33 -11.82 30.80
N LYS A 257 -2.82 -10.69 31.27
CA LYS A 257 -2.89 -9.43 30.56
C LYS A 257 -2.39 -8.27 31.43
N LYS A 258 -1.69 -7.34 30.80
CA LYS A 258 -1.40 -5.98 31.28
C LYS A 258 -1.83 -5.00 30.20
N THR A 259 -1.93 -3.71 30.50
CA THR A 259 -2.34 -2.69 29.54
C THR A 259 -1.55 -2.79 28.24
N GLY A 260 -2.23 -3.17 27.15
CA GLY A 260 -1.66 -3.26 25.80
C GLY A 260 -0.80 -4.50 25.50
N VAL A 261 -0.53 -5.37 26.50
CA VAL A 261 0.30 -6.57 26.35
C VAL A 261 -0.37 -7.77 26.99
N ALA A 262 -0.46 -8.87 26.25
CA ALA A 262 -0.90 -10.17 26.75
C ALA A 262 0.30 -11.13 26.84
N THR A 263 0.35 -11.94 27.90
CA THR A 263 1.25 -13.10 27.95
C THR A 263 0.49 -14.28 27.36
N VAL A 264 1.02 -14.86 26.32
CA VAL A 264 0.40 -15.97 25.59
C VAL A 264 1.28 -17.20 25.72
N LYS A 265 0.67 -18.31 26.13
CA LYS A 265 1.30 -19.63 26.18
C LYS A 265 1.03 -20.34 24.85
N PHE A 266 2.04 -20.96 24.29
CA PHE A 266 1.96 -21.74 23.05
C PHE A 266 2.78 -23.04 23.17
N ALA A 267 3.02 -23.77 22.07
CA ALA A 267 3.59 -25.11 22.08
C ALA A 267 4.75 -25.31 23.08
N GLY A 268 4.72 -26.43 23.83
CA GLY A 268 5.80 -26.81 24.77
C GLY A 268 5.89 -25.97 26.05
N ASP A 269 4.81 -25.34 26.49
CA ASP A 269 4.77 -24.45 27.67
C ASP A 269 5.54 -23.12 27.54
N ALA A 270 6.06 -22.82 26.37
CA ALA A 270 6.69 -21.53 26.08
C ALA A 270 5.67 -20.39 26.21
N THR A 271 6.13 -19.26 26.73
CA THR A 271 5.31 -18.04 26.82
C THR A 271 5.99 -16.88 26.12
N ILE A 272 5.19 -16.02 25.49
CA ILE A 272 5.66 -14.80 24.85
C ILE A 272 4.77 -13.62 25.28
N ALA A 273 5.37 -12.46 25.47
CA ALA A 273 4.66 -11.20 25.60
C ALA A 273 4.26 -10.71 24.20
N ALA A 274 2.99 -10.44 23.98
CA ALA A 274 2.47 -10.02 22.69
C ALA A 274 1.60 -8.77 22.83
N GLY A 275 1.89 -7.73 22.06
CA GLY A 275 1.06 -6.55 22.00
C GLY A 275 -0.31 -6.85 21.37
N TYR A 276 -1.35 -6.09 21.70
CA TYR A 276 -2.66 -6.22 21.06
C TYR A 276 -3.26 -4.86 20.73
N PRO A 277 -4.18 -4.79 19.70
CA PRO A 277 -4.79 -3.54 19.26
C PRO A 277 -5.60 -2.87 20.38
N GLU A 278 -5.64 -1.53 20.35
CA GLU A 278 -6.48 -0.73 21.25
C GLU A 278 -7.97 -1.08 21.05
N GLY A 279 -8.70 -1.17 22.17
CA GLY A 279 -10.12 -1.56 22.17
C GLY A 279 -10.39 -3.04 21.94
N PHE A 280 -9.34 -3.88 21.81
CA PHE A 280 -9.45 -5.33 21.78
C PHE A 280 -9.06 -5.91 23.13
N ASP A 281 -9.86 -6.85 23.66
CA ASP A 281 -9.57 -7.56 24.93
C ASP A 281 -9.35 -9.06 24.64
N PRO A 282 -8.09 -9.48 24.39
CA PRO A 282 -7.79 -10.86 24.02
C PRO A 282 -8.06 -11.81 25.18
N SER A 283 -8.71 -12.97 24.94
CA SER A 283 -8.98 -13.99 25.92
C SER A 283 -9.10 -15.37 25.28
N GLY A 284 -8.77 -16.44 26.03
CA GLY A 284 -8.81 -17.80 25.50
C GLY A 284 -7.77 -18.06 24.42
N GLU A 285 -8.16 -18.79 23.38
CA GLU A 285 -7.29 -19.06 22.24
C GLU A 285 -7.16 -17.82 21.34
N VAL A 286 -5.93 -17.53 20.92
CA VAL A 286 -5.59 -16.38 20.10
C VAL A 286 -4.56 -16.77 19.03
N THR A 287 -4.57 -16.03 17.92
CA THR A 287 -3.51 -16.10 16.91
C THR A 287 -2.49 -15.01 17.18
N LEU A 288 -1.22 -15.40 17.29
CA LEU A 288 -0.08 -14.50 17.32
C LEU A 288 0.50 -14.35 15.92
N VAL A 289 1.00 -13.17 15.61
CA VAL A 289 1.81 -12.88 14.45
C VAL A 289 3.22 -12.50 14.88
N VAL A 290 4.22 -13.06 14.18
CA VAL A 290 5.64 -12.72 14.33
C VAL A 290 6.26 -12.57 12.96
N ARG A 291 6.92 -11.44 12.70
CA ARG A 291 7.66 -11.26 11.45
C ARG A 291 8.93 -12.12 11.44
N PRO A 292 9.30 -12.73 10.28
CA PRO A 292 10.49 -13.59 10.19
C PRO A 292 11.79 -12.92 10.63
N GLU A 293 11.93 -11.62 10.40
CA GLU A 293 13.08 -10.80 10.77
C GLU A 293 13.14 -10.39 12.25
N HIS A 294 12.06 -10.59 13.02
CA HIS A 294 12.01 -10.31 14.46
C HIS A 294 12.30 -11.56 15.32
N ALA A 295 12.86 -12.57 14.69
CA ALA A 295 13.27 -13.80 15.35
C ALA A 295 14.66 -14.21 14.89
N ASP A 296 15.48 -14.69 15.85
CA ASP A 296 16.82 -15.19 15.60
C ASP A 296 16.92 -16.68 15.88
N LEU A 297 17.81 -17.36 15.14
CA LEU A 297 18.19 -18.74 15.42
C LEU A 297 19.34 -18.76 16.43
N VAL A 298 19.20 -19.64 17.43
CA VAL A 298 20.28 -19.98 18.37
C VAL A 298 20.65 -21.45 18.23
N PRO A 299 21.97 -21.77 18.18
CA PRO A 299 22.41 -23.16 17.98
C PRO A 299 21.99 -24.13 19.09
N ASP A 300 21.87 -23.61 20.32
CA ASP A 300 21.44 -24.39 21.48
C ASP A 300 19.92 -24.26 21.67
N PRO A 301 19.14 -25.33 21.43
CA PRO A 301 17.68 -25.28 21.58
C PRO A 301 17.21 -24.78 22.96
N ALA A 302 17.97 -25.06 24.02
CA ALA A 302 17.63 -24.68 25.39
C ALA A 302 17.75 -23.16 25.65
N LYS A 303 18.43 -22.42 24.78
CA LYS A 303 18.59 -20.95 24.85
C LYS A 303 17.53 -20.19 24.06
N GLY A 304 16.74 -20.89 23.25
CA GLY A 304 15.63 -20.28 22.51
C GLY A 304 14.38 -20.18 23.38
N THR A 305 13.47 -19.29 22.98
CA THR A 305 12.11 -19.22 23.54
C THR A 305 11.31 -20.47 23.16
N ILE A 306 11.53 -20.97 21.95
CA ILE A 306 10.97 -22.22 21.43
C ILE A 306 12.06 -23.02 20.72
N ALA A 307 11.89 -24.35 20.69
CA ALA A 307 12.78 -25.26 19.99
C ALA A 307 12.12 -25.83 18.73
N GLY A 308 12.95 -26.19 17.77
CA GLY A 308 12.49 -26.83 16.54
C GLY A 308 13.60 -27.53 15.79
N THR A 309 13.25 -28.14 14.67
CA THR A 309 14.19 -28.79 13.76
C THR A 309 14.23 -28.04 12.45
N LEU A 310 15.41 -27.67 11.99
CA LEU A 310 15.61 -26.96 10.73
C LEU A 310 15.25 -27.86 9.56
N SER A 311 14.16 -27.55 8.87
CA SER A 311 13.61 -28.37 7.77
C SER A 311 14.16 -27.96 6.40
N ASN A 312 14.45 -26.65 6.19
CA ASN A 312 14.95 -26.13 4.93
C ASN A 312 15.73 -24.84 5.14
N ILE A 313 16.63 -24.53 4.19
CA ILE A 313 17.42 -23.29 4.14
C ILE A 313 17.33 -22.73 2.73
N VAL A 314 16.84 -21.51 2.58
CA VAL A 314 16.71 -20.84 1.28
C VAL A 314 17.55 -19.56 1.26
N TYR A 315 18.52 -19.50 0.36
CA TYR A 315 19.44 -18.37 0.21
C TYR A 315 18.94 -17.40 -0.86
N PHE A 316 18.65 -16.16 -0.49
CA PHE A 316 18.17 -15.09 -1.39
C PHE A 316 19.25 -14.06 -1.77
N GLY A 317 20.50 -14.28 -1.40
CA GLY A 317 21.60 -13.35 -1.62
C GLY A 317 21.73 -12.33 -0.48
N THR A 318 20.82 -11.43 -0.33
CA THR A 318 20.79 -10.43 0.75
C THR A 318 20.45 -11.02 2.11
N ASP A 319 19.65 -12.05 2.12
CA ASP A 319 19.14 -12.72 3.31
C ASP A 319 19.04 -14.25 3.09
N THR A 320 18.89 -14.97 4.19
CA THR A 320 18.65 -16.42 4.22
C THR A 320 17.40 -16.69 5.05
N HIS A 321 16.47 -17.47 4.49
CA HIS A 321 15.30 -17.93 5.19
C HIS A 321 15.54 -19.34 5.72
N TYR A 322 15.38 -19.48 7.04
CA TYR A 322 15.48 -20.74 7.76
C TYR A 322 14.08 -21.23 8.09
N HIS A 323 13.67 -22.35 7.50
CA HIS A 323 12.38 -22.98 7.79
C HIS A 323 12.57 -23.97 8.94
N VAL A 324 11.91 -23.73 10.05
CA VAL A 324 12.01 -24.53 11.26
C VAL A 324 10.67 -25.20 11.53
N ARG A 325 10.69 -26.52 11.68
CA ARG A 325 9.53 -27.31 12.16
C ARG A 325 9.54 -27.32 13.67
N LEU A 326 8.56 -26.65 14.28
CA LEU A 326 8.38 -26.61 15.74
C LEU A 326 7.92 -27.97 16.29
N GLU A 327 8.11 -28.23 17.57
CA GLU A 327 7.67 -29.47 18.23
C GLU A 327 6.16 -29.72 18.13
N GLY A 328 5.34 -28.65 18.02
CA GLY A 328 3.90 -28.72 17.75
C GLY A 328 3.54 -29.01 16.28
N GLY A 329 4.50 -29.26 15.39
CA GLY A 329 4.28 -29.52 13.97
C GLY A 329 4.01 -28.30 13.11
N GLN A 330 4.04 -27.10 13.67
CA GLN A 330 3.91 -25.85 12.92
C GLN A 330 5.23 -25.48 12.26
N ASP A 331 5.16 -24.87 11.07
CA ASP A 331 6.31 -24.29 10.40
C ASP A 331 6.53 -22.85 10.88
N PHE A 332 7.80 -22.50 11.09
CA PHE A 332 8.23 -21.16 11.46
C PHE A 332 9.40 -20.74 10.57
N ILE A 333 9.35 -19.51 10.05
CA ILE A 333 10.40 -18.94 9.20
C ILE A 333 11.18 -17.92 10.00
N VAL A 334 12.50 -18.05 10.03
CA VAL A 334 13.42 -17.03 10.53
C VAL A 334 14.18 -16.44 9.36
N ARG A 335 14.17 -15.13 9.22
CA ARG A 335 14.87 -14.40 8.17
C ARG A 335 16.11 -13.72 8.74
N HIS A 336 17.26 -14.12 8.28
CA HIS A 336 18.54 -13.56 8.73
C HIS A 336 19.22 -12.80 7.58
N GLN A 337 19.59 -11.55 7.81
CA GLN A 337 20.33 -10.75 6.84
C GLN A 337 21.76 -11.28 6.70
N ASN A 338 22.17 -11.58 5.47
CA ASN A 338 23.50 -12.09 5.19
C ASN A 338 24.55 -10.97 5.35
N SER A 339 25.55 -11.24 6.18
CA SER A 339 26.73 -10.41 6.33
C SER A 339 28.00 -11.20 6.03
N ARG A 340 29.09 -10.54 5.63
CA ARG A 340 30.38 -11.21 5.40
C ARG A 340 30.95 -11.88 6.66
N SER A 341 30.47 -11.48 7.82
CA SER A 341 30.87 -11.97 9.15
C SER A 341 29.85 -12.91 9.79
N SER A 342 28.87 -13.42 9.04
CA SER A 342 27.88 -14.38 9.59
C SER A 342 28.58 -15.68 10.04
N PRO A 343 28.69 -15.93 11.36
CA PRO A 343 29.64 -16.93 11.86
C PRO A 343 29.06 -18.34 11.98
N VAL A 344 27.73 -18.53 11.81
CA VAL A 344 27.09 -19.81 12.09
C VAL A 344 26.49 -20.38 10.80
N THR A 345 27.01 -21.53 10.39
CA THR A 345 26.42 -22.32 9.32
C THR A 345 25.52 -23.39 9.95
N TYR A 346 24.23 -23.28 9.73
CA TYR A 346 23.26 -24.31 10.14
C TYR A 346 23.15 -25.38 9.07
N ALA A 347 22.86 -26.62 9.47
CA ALA A 347 22.57 -27.72 8.57
C ALA A 347 21.10 -28.14 8.67
N THR A 348 20.51 -28.52 7.55
CA THR A 348 19.16 -29.13 7.56
C THR A 348 19.14 -30.36 8.46
N GLY A 349 18.10 -30.51 9.28
CA GLY A 349 17.99 -31.56 10.30
C GLY A 349 18.56 -31.18 11.67
N ALA A 350 19.27 -30.05 11.79
CA ALA A 350 19.78 -29.57 13.08
C ALA A 350 18.63 -29.15 14.01
N LYS A 351 18.74 -29.48 15.30
CA LYS A 351 17.89 -28.92 16.34
C LYS A 351 18.39 -27.51 16.68
N VAL A 352 17.49 -26.56 16.71
CA VAL A 352 17.79 -25.15 16.94
C VAL A 352 16.77 -24.54 17.91
N GLY A 353 17.18 -23.49 18.60
CA GLY A 353 16.26 -22.63 19.34
C GLY A 353 15.88 -21.41 18.47
N ILE A 354 14.70 -20.86 18.69
CA ILE A 354 14.25 -19.58 18.15
C ILE A 354 14.09 -18.62 19.31
N GLN A 355 14.75 -17.49 19.21
CA GLN A 355 14.65 -16.39 20.16
C GLN A 355 13.89 -15.24 19.50
N PHE A 356 12.96 -14.62 20.21
CA PHE A 356 12.21 -13.47 19.74
C PHE A 356 12.82 -12.18 20.27
N GLU A 357 12.81 -11.15 19.42
CA GLU A 357 13.07 -9.78 19.86
C GLU A 357 11.98 -9.30 20.84
N GLU A 358 12.31 -8.30 21.62
CA GLU A 358 11.34 -7.61 22.45
C GLU A 358 10.24 -7.00 21.58
N ASP A 359 8.97 -7.13 21.95
CA ASP A 359 7.79 -6.69 21.16
C ASP A 359 7.61 -7.34 19.78
N ALA A 360 8.31 -8.44 19.47
CA ALA A 360 8.20 -9.13 18.19
C ALA A 360 6.81 -9.71 17.88
N ALA A 361 6.07 -10.08 18.92
CA ALA A 361 4.78 -10.75 18.77
C ALA A 361 3.58 -9.80 18.92
N ARG A 362 2.54 -10.03 18.10
CA ARG A 362 1.26 -9.34 18.20
C ARG A 362 0.11 -10.33 18.23
N VAL A 363 -0.90 -10.05 19.08
CA VAL A 363 -2.19 -10.75 19.04
C VAL A 363 -3.06 -10.12 17.97
N LEU A 364 -3.60 -10.92 17.08
CA LEU A 364 -4.54 -10.48 16.05
C LEU A 364 -5.98 -10.51 16.58
N LYS A 365 -6.80 -9.60 16.05
CA LYS A 365 -8.19 -9.48 16.44
C LYS A 365 -9.04 -10.67 15.96
N TYR A 366 -8.70 -11.26 14.80
CA TYR A 366 -9.36 -12.45 14.20
C TYR A 366 -8.41 -13.14 13.21
#